data_4bb8e01df5fe2a8379152e0d393c8ae8
#
_entry.id   4bb8e01df5fe2a8379152e0d393c8ae8
#
_cell.length_a   1.000
_cell.length_b   1.000
_cell.length_c   1.000
_cell.angle_alpha   90.00
_cell.angle_beta   90.00
_cell.angle_gamma   90.00
#
_symmetry.space_group_name_H-M   'P 1'
#
loop_
_entity.id
_entity.type
_entity.pdbx_description
1 polymer ?
#
loop_
_entity_poly.entity_id
_entity_poly.type
_entity_poly.pdbx_seq_one_letter_code
_entity_poly.pdbx_strand_id
1 'polypeptide(L)'
;PTGGGGGKKKPPPPPLAAIQAAQEGYPVFSVSSDVQGSTGIASFQKSFPDRFVEVGIAESNMVSVGAGYAKIGFIPIVDTFGQFGVTKGNLPLTMAALSQAPVIAIFSHVGFQDAADGASHQATTYFAAISSIPHTVVIAPSCSGEAHALMHAAIKRYAEDRQAGRDGESYVFFVGRENYPIHWIDGATYPWGRSQVIREGADVVLVGCGPLLSKAVQAGELLAEKGVSATVISNPFVNRVDLETITPWVEKAQGRVVTIEDHQVVCGMGAQLSHALSDQGTRHQVTTLGIGGGFGQSAYMAEHLYERHGLTAKDMADAAQKLLD
;
A
#
# COMPACT_ATOMS: atom_id res chain seq x y z
N PRO A 1 15.84 -21.30 -4.06
CA PRO A 1 17.04 -21.01 -4.83
C PRO A 1 16.90 -19.60 -5.41
N THR A 2 17.67 -18.70 -4.85
CA THR A 2 17.76 -17.30 -5.25
C THR A 2 18.54 -17.18 -6.53
N GLY A 3 17.85 -17.00 -7.64
CA GLY A 3 18.48 -16.67 -8.94
C GLY A 3 18.81 -15.17 -8.98
N GLY A 4 20.04 -14.80 -8.67
CA GLY A 4 20.59 -13.48 -8.95
C GLY A 4 20.78 -13.33 -10.48
N GLY A 5 19.93 -12.53 -11.11
CA GLY A 5 20.07 -12.10 -12.50
C GLY A 5 20.08 -10.57 -12.55
N GLY A 6 21.24 -9.97 -12.87
CA GLY A 6 21.40 -8.53 -13.11
C GLY A 6 20.62 -8.06 -14.34
N GLY A 7 19.29 -8.04 -14.25
CA GLY A 7 18.38 -7.46 -15.24
C GLY A 7 18.23 -5.97 -15.03
N LYS A 8 18.22 -5.19 -16.11
CA LYS A 8 17.89 -3.76 -16.12
C LYS A 8 16.68 -3.53 -15.23
N LYS A 9 16.79 -2.67 -14.19
CA LYS A 9 15.70 -2.31 -13.30
C LYS A 9 14.50 -1.88 -14.15
N LYS A 10 13.42 -2.67 -14.13
CA LYS A 10 12.16 -2.25 -14.72
C LYS A 10 11.61 -1.09 -13.87
N PRO A 11 10.98 -0.08 -14.47
CA PRO A 11 10.33 0.98 -13.70
C PRO A 11 9.29 0.38 -12.75
N PRO A 12 9.02 1.04 -11.60
CA PRO A 12 8.00 0.58 -10.66
C PRO A 12 6.64 0.40 -11.32
N PRO A 13 5.85 -0.60 -10.92
CA PRO A 13 4.61 -0.98 -11.58
C PRO A 13 3.54 0.11 -11.71
N PRO A 14 3.30 0.99 -10.72
CA PRO A 14 2.31 2.06 -10.86
C PRO A 14 2.56 2.97 -12.07
N PRO A 15 3.78 3.45 -12.34
CA PRO A 15 4.07 4.22 -13.54
C PRO A 15 3.85 3.45 -14.85
N LEU A 16 4.10 2.14 -14.90
CA LEU A 16 3.80 1.33 -16.08
C LEU A 16 2.31 1.25 -16.36
N ALA A 17 1.48 1.10 -15.34
CA ALA A 17 0.03 1.13 -15.48
C ALA A 17 -0.48 2.50 -15.99
N ALA A 18 0.12 3.59 -15.52
CA ALA A 18 -0.19 4.94 -16.00
C ALA A 18 0.16 5.11 -17.49
N ILE A 19 1.30 4.58 -17.94
CA ILE A 19 1.70 4.57 -19.36
C ILE A 19 0.68 3.78 -20.18
N GLN A 20 0.33 2.57 -19.76
CA GLN A 20 -0.66 1.74 -20.43
C GLN A 20 -2.00 2.47 -20.55
N ALA A 21 -2.53 3.01 -19.47
CA ALA A 21 -3.80 3.74 -19.47
C ALA A 21 -3.75 4.97 -20.42
N ALA A 22 -2.65 5.71 -20.43
CA ALA A 22 -2.51 6.85 -21.36
C ALA A 22 -2.47 6.39 -22.83
N GLN A 23 -1.86 5.23 -23.12
CA GLN A 23 -1.89 4.62 -24.46
C GLN A 23 -3.29 4.14 -24.87
N GLU A 24 -4.10 3.71 -23.91
CA GLU A 24 -5.52 3.36 -24.10
C GLU A 24 -6.43 4.59 -24.27
N GLY A 25 -5.88 5.82 -24.16
CA GLY A 25 -6.60 7.06 -24.41
C GLY A 25 -7.10 7.79 -23.17
N TYR A 26 -6.82 7.28 -21.96
CA TYR A 26 -7.17 8.01 -20.74
C TYR A 26 -6.32 9.30 -20.61
N PRO A 27 -6.93 10.43 -20.19
CA PRO A 27 -6.25 11.72 -20.09
C PRO A 27 -5.39 11.82 -18.81
N VAL A 28 -4.46 10.87 -18.64
CA VAL A 28 -3.54 10.84 -17.51
C VAL A 28 -2.57 12.02 -17.58
N PHE A 29 -2.32 12.65 -16.44
CA PHE A 29 -1.39 13.77 -16.29
C PHE A 29 -0.57 13.63 -15.01
N SER A 30 0.75 13.79 -15.07
CA SER A 30 1.67 13.67 -13.92
C SER A 30 1.98 15.03 -13.31
N VAL A 31 1.94 15.11 -11.97
CA VAL A 31 2.40 16.27 -11.20
C VAL A 31 3.40 15.77 -10.17
N SER A 32 4.65 16.20 -10.25
CA SER A 32 5.76 15.71 -9.41
C SER A 32 6.38 16.81 -8.57
N SER A 33 6.97 16.43 -7.43
CA SER A 33 7.69 17.33 -6.52
C SER A 33 9.18 16.99 -6.44
N ASP A 34 9.88 17.02 -7.59
CA ASP A 34 11.33 16.83 -7.75
C ASP A 34 11.89 15.46 -7.30
N VAL A 35 11.04 14.43 -7.28
CA VAL A 35 11.45 13.06 -6.92
C VAL A 35 11.04 12.00 -7.95
N GLN A 36 10.69 12.40 -9.14
CA GLN A 36 10.19 11.56 -10.23
C GLN A 36 11.10 10.39 -10.59
N GLY A 37 12.41 10.54 -10.40
CA GLY A 37 13.38 9.47 -10.59
C GLY A 37 13.27 8.38 -9.55
N SER A 38 13.02 8.75 -8.30
CA SER A 38 12.90 7.84 -7.16
C SER A 38 11.52 7.18 -7.08
N THR A 39 10.44 7.90 -7.36
CA THR A 39 9.08 7.35 -7.41
C THR A 39 8.85 6.51 -8.67
N GLY A 40 9.70 6.66 -9.68
CA GLY A 40 9.64 5.96 -10.96
C GLY A 40 8.74 6.61 -12.01
N ILE A 41 8.00 7.69 -11.68
CA ILE A 41 7.09 8.36 -12.62
C ILE A 41 7.81 8.98 -13.81
N ALA A 42 9.14 9.18 -13.74
CA ALA A 42 9.96 9.67 -14.85
C ALA A 42 9.79 8.84 -16.14
N SER A 43 9.44 7.58 -16.03
CA SER A 43 9.13 6.72 -17.19
C SER A 43 7.88 7.19 -17.94
N PHE A 44 6.84 7.62 -17.21
CA PHE A 44 5.63 8.22 -17.76
C PHE A 44 5.94 9.56 -18.44
N GLN A 45 6.69 10.42 -17.76
CA GLN A 45 7.06 11.75 -18.28
C GLN A 45 7.88 11.66 -19.57
N LYS A 46 8.78 10.66 -19.68
CA LYS A 46 9.51 10.39 -20.93
C LYS A 46 8.61 9.91 -22.08
N SER A 47 7.57 9.16 -21.75
CA SER A 47 6.62 8.63 -22.75
C SER A 47 5.62 9.69 -23.22
N PHE A 48 5.30 10.66 -22.35
CA PHE A 48 4.31 11.71 -22.57
C PHE A 48 4.85 13.07 -22.09
N PRO A 49 5.81 13.68 -22.81
CA PRO A 49 6.49 14.91 -22.35
C PRO A 49 5.58 16.13 -22.23
N ASP A 50 4.43 16.12 -22.91
CA ASP A 50 3.43 17.20 -22.85
C ASP A 50 2.34 16.96 -21.77
N ARG A 51 2.47 15.87 -20.97
CA ARG A 51 1.48 15.48 -19.96
C ARG A 51 2.06 15.42 -18.56
N PHE A 52 2.95 16.34 -18.23
CA PHE A 52 3.44 16.47 -16.87
C PHE A 52 3.80 17.90 -16.53
N VAL A 53 3.86 18.18 -15.23
CA VAL A 53 4.41 19.40 -14.66
C VAL A 53 5.25 19.05 -13.43
N GLU A 54 6.38 19.73 -13.31
CA GLU A 54 7.24 19.70 -12.15
C GLU A 54 7.01 20.95 -11.31
N VAL A 55 6.70 20.80 -10.03
CA VAL A 55 6.37 21.92 -9.14
C VAL A 55 7.46 22.24 -8.13
N GLY A 56 8.59 21.52 -8.19
CA GLY A 56 9.67 21.59 -7.20
C GLY A 56 9.30 20.91 -5.89
N ILE A 57 10.13 21.05 -4.85
CA ILE A 57 9.90 20.48 -3.53
C ILE A 57 8.77 21.28 -2.83
N ALA A 58 7.54 21.04 -3.29
CA ALA A 58 6.34 21.77 -2.86
C ALA A 58 5.11 20.83 -2.85
N GLU A 59 5.12 19.82 -1.98
CA GLU A 59 4.17 18.71 -1.97
C GLU A 59 2.72 19.18 -1.76
N SER A 60 2.50 20.21 -0.95
CA SER A 60 1.16 20.79 -0.77
C SER A 60 0.65 21.41 -2.07
N ASN A 61 1.53 22.13 -2.79
CA ASN A 61 1.20 22.69 -4.09
C ASN A 61 1.00 21.61 -5.14
N MET A 62 1.82 20.56 -5.13
CA MET A 62 1.70 19.41 -6.03
C MET A 62 0.28 18.81 -6.01
N VAL A 63 -0.26 18.52 -4.83
CA VAL A 63 -1.61 17.96 -4.69
C VAL A 63 -2.67 18.98 -5.15
N SER A 64 -2.51 20.28 -4.81
CA SER A 64 -3.43 21.34 -5.23
C SER A 64 -3.44 21.54 -6.74
N VAL A 65 -2.27 21.48 -7.39
CA VAL A 65 -2.13 21.51 -8.85
C VAL A 65 -2.80 20.29 -9.48
N GLY A 66 -2.58 19.10 -8.89
CA GLY A 66 -3.29 17.88 -9.32
C GLY A 66 -4.82 18.05 -9.26
N ALA A 67 -5.36 18.57 -8.17
CA ALA A 67 -6.79 18.86 -8.04
C ALA A 67 -7.27 19.86 -9.11
N GLY A 68 -6.46 20.85 -9.45
CA GLY A 68 -6.73 21.77 -10.57
C GLY A 68 -6.82 21.04 -11.91
N TYR A 69 -5.89 20.15 -12.22
CA TYR A 69 -5.95 19.30 -13.43
C TYR A 69 -7.17 18.38 -13.44
N ALA A 70 -7.59 17.86 -12.29
CA ALA A 70 -8.84 17.09 -12.18
C ALA A 70 -10.05 17.90 -12.66
N LYS A 71 -10.14 19.19 -12.29
CA LYS A 71 -11.26 20.08 -12.66
C LYS A 71 -11.31 20.42 -14.14
N ILE A 72 -10.20 20.39 -14.84
CA ILE A 72 -10.14 20.69 -16.28
C ILE A 72 -10.12 19.43 -17.15
N GLY A 73 -10.42 18.25 -16.59
CA GLY A 73 -10.68 17.02 -17.36
C GLY A 73 -9.56 16.00 -17.39
N PHE A 74 -8.43 16.22 -16.72
CA PHE A 74 -7.36 15.24 -16.64
C PHE A 74 -7.56 14.26 -15.47
N ILE A 75 -6.89 13.11 -15.54
CA ILE A 75 -6.71 12.16 -14.43
C ILE A 75 -5.32 12.42 -13.84
N PRO A 76 -5.23 13.22 -12.77
CA PRO A 76 -3.93 13.61 -12.22
C PRO A 76 -3.32 12.47 -11.39
N ILE A 77 -2.04 12.20 -11.63
CA ILE A 77 -1.19 11.37 -10.77
C ILE A 77 -0.18 12.30 -10.11
N VAL A 78 -0.23 12.39 -8.78
CA VAL A 78 0.71 13.15 -7.97
C VAL A 78 1.70 12.20 -7.31
N ASP A 79 2.98 12.56 -7.22
CA ASP A 79 3.99 11.65 -6.69
C ASP A 79 5.03 12.34 -5.81
N THR A 80 5.29 11.72 -4.65
CA THR A 80 6.35 12.12 -3.73
C THR A 80 6.71 10.97 -2.77
N PHE A 81 7.64 11.21 -1.83
CA PHE A 81 7.89 10.27 -0.74
C PHE A 81 6.74 10.27 0.27
N GLY A 82 6.47 9.10 0.86
CA GLY A 82 5.35 8.91 1.77
C GLY A 82 5.33 9.89 2.93
N GLN A 83 6.47 10.14 3.58
CA GLN A 83 6.56 11.08 4.69
C GLN A 83 6.07 12.48 4.31
N PHE A 84 6.46 12.98 3.16
CA PHE A 84 6.09 14.33 2.73
C PHE A 84 4.70 14.38 2.12
N GLY A 85 4.29 13.33 1.41
CA GLY A 85 2.93 13.19 0.90
C GLY A 85 1.89 13.22 2.01
N VAL A 86 2.11 12.52 3.13
CA VAL A 86 1.14 12.50 4.23
C VAL A 86 1.21 13.71 5.16
N THR A 87 2.37 14.33 5.33
CA THR A 87 2.51 15.50 6.23
C THR A 87 2.20 16.82 5.54
N LYS A 88 2.58 16.97 4.28
CA LYS A 88 2.35 18.19 3.50
C LYS A 88 1.13 18.11 2.58
N GLY A 89 0.80 16.90 2.11
CA GLY A 89 -0.33 16.66 1.22
C GLY A 89 -1.66 16.41 1.93
N ASN A 90 -1.71 16.20 3.25
CA ASN A 90 -2.95 15.87 3.98
C ASN A 90 -4.05 16.93 3.79
N LEU A 91 -3.76 18.19 4.10
CA LEU A 91 -4.74 19.26 3.92
C LEU A 91 -5.16 19.44 2.46
N PRO A 92 -4.25 19.51 1.47
CA PRO A 92 -4.66 19.57 0.06
C PRO A 92 -5.47 18.36 -0.41
N LEU A 93 -5.20 17.13 0.06
CA LEU A 93 -6.03 15.96 -0.23
C LEU A 93 -7.44 16.10 0.35
N THR A 94 -7.55 16.60 1.58
CA THR A 94 -8.85 16.89 2.20
C THR A 94 -9.61 17.94 1.40
N MET A 95 -8.93 19.01 0.96
CA MET A 95 -9.55 20.07 0.14
C MET A 95 -9.91 19.57 -1.26
N ALA A 96 -9.11 18.69 -1.85
CA ALA A 96 -9.42 18.04 -3.12
C ALA A 96 -10.69 17.18 -3.03
N ALA A 97 -10.81 16.38 -1.96
CA ALA A 97 -12.00 15.59 -1.69
C ALA A 97 -13.24 16.47 -1.50
N LEU A 98 -13.15 17.49 -0.65
CA LEU A 98 -14.24 18.45 -0.41
C LEU A 98 -14.68 19.18 -1.70
N SER A 99 -13.73 19.48 -2.58
CA SER A 99 -13.98 20.17 -3.86
C SER A 99 -14.41 19.20 -4.99
N GLN A 100 -14.56 17.91 -4.70
CA GLN A 100 -14.83 16.87 -5.74
C GLN A 100 -13.83 16.96 -6.91
N ALA A 101 -12.55 17.06 -6.56
CA ALA A 101 -11.42 17.12 -7.47
C ALA A 101 -10.42 16.00 -7.14
N PRO A 102 -10.81 14.72 -7.30
CA PRO A 102 -10.00 13.60 -6.83
C PRO A 102 -8.65 13.53 -7.54
N VAL A 103 -7.66 12.97 -6.85
CA VAL A 103 -6.31 12.74 -7.38
C VAL A 103 -5.90 11.29 -7.15
N ILE A 104 -5.02 10.78 -7.99
CA ILE A 104 -4.32 9.51 -7.73
C ILE A 104 -2.94 9.89 -7.20
N ALA A 105 -2.57 9.36 -6.02
CA ALA A 105 -1.28 9.65 -5.40
C ALA A 105 -0.39 8.40 -5.38
N ILE A 106 0.89 8.55 -5.74
CA ILE A 106 1.94 7.55 -5.55
C ILE A 106 2.88 8.08 -4.47
N PHE A 107 2.71 7.59 -3.24
CA PHE A 107 3.54 7.93 -2.09
C PHE A 107 4.50 6.78 -1.82
N SER A 108 5.75 6.95 -2.23
CA SER A 108 6.78 5.92 -2.15
C SER A 108 7.64 6.03 -0.89
N HIS A 109 8.57 5.10 -0.70
CA HIS A 109 9.52 5.12 0.41
C HIS A 109 8.81 5.10 1.78
N VAL A 110 7.73 4.31 1.92
CA VAL A 110 6.97 4.22 3.17
C VAL A 110 7.68 3.39 4.23
N GLY A 111 7.36 3.65 5.49
CA GLY A 111 7.87 2.90 6.64
C GLY A 111 9.38 2.95 6.74
N PHE A 112 9.97 1.84 7.11
CA PHE A 112 11.42 1.70 7.23
C PHE A 112 12.14 1.47 5.88
N GLN A 113 11.41 1.42 4.78
CA GLN A 113 12.04 1.26 3.46
C GLN A 113 12.84 2.49 3.01
N ASP A 114 12.73 3.60 3.71
CA ASP A 114 13.66 4.73 3.58
C ASP A 114 14.74 4.70 4.67
N ALA A 115 15.41 3.57 4.82
CA ALA A 115 16.32 3.29 5.92
C ALA A 115 17.54 4.22 5.93
N ALA A 116 18.14 4.51 4.78
CA ALA A 116 19.36 5.31 4.68
C ALA A 116 19.14 6.78 5.01
N ASP A 117 18.02 7.35 4.57
CA ASP A 117 17.68 8.76 4.82
C ASP A 117 17.22 9.01 6.26
N GLY A 118 16.83 7.95 6.98
CA GLY A 118 16.60 7.97 8.42
C GLY A 118 15.22 8.50 8.83
N ALA A 119 15.06 8.72 10.13
CA ALA A 119 13.78 8.95 10.78
C ALA A 119 12.96 10.13 10.22
N SER A 120 13.60 11.15 9.68
CA SER A 120 12.91 12.32 9.10
C SER A 120 12.21 12.02 7.78
N HIS A 121 12.62 10.96 7.06
CA HIS A 121 12.09 10.54 5.78
C HIS A 121 11.19 9.29 5.90
N GLN A 122 11.30 8.56 7.00
CA GLN A 122 10.53 7.34 7.26
C GLN A 122 9.07 7.66 7.59
N ALA A 123 8.17 7.40 6.65
CA ALA A 123 6.74 7.52 6.87
C ALA A 123 6.24 6.36 7.74
N THR A 124 6.02 6.58 9.03
CA THR A 124 5.57 5.55 9.96
C THR A 124 4.12 5.72 10.42
N THR A 125 3.42 6.79 9.97
CA THR A 125 2.04 7.11 10.35
C THR A 125 1.11 7.31 9.14
N TYR A 126 1.52 6.82 7.99
CA TYR A 126 0.89 7.15 6.69
C TYR A 126 -0.52 6.61 6.53
N PHE A 127 -0.84 5.41 7.01
CA PHE A 127 -2.21 4.90 7.01
C PHE A 127 -3.11 5.74 7.91
N ALA A 128 -2.67 6.00 9.14
CA ALA A 128 -3.41 6.81 10.11
C ALA A 128 -3.72 8.21 9.57
N ALA A 129 -2.75 8.82 8.89
CA ALA A 129 -2.89 10.19 8.39
C ALA A 129 -3.93 10.35 7.26
N ILE A 130 -4.15 9.31 6.45
CA ILE A 130 -4.94 9.42 5.21
C ILE A 130 -6.26 8.65 5.29
N SER A 131 -6.32 7.55 6.06
CA SER A 131 -7.48 6.63 6.05
C SER A 131 -8.81 7.27 6.41
N SER A 132 -8.82 8.36 7.17
CA SER A 132 -10.03 9.05 7.61
C SER A 132 -10.49 10.20 6.69
N ILE A 133 -9.74 10.51 5.64
CA ILE A 133 -10.15 11.53 4.67
C ILE A 133 -11.34 10.99 3.86
N PRO A 134 -12.51 11.67 3.84
CA PRO A 134 -13.64 11.25 3.04
C PRO A 134 -13.29 11.11 1.56
N HIS A 135 -13.97 10.20 0.85
CA HIS A 135 -13.74 9.94 -0.59
C HIS A 135 -12.27 9.61 -0.94
N THR A 136 -11.58 8.92 -0.02
CA THR A 136 -10.20 8.51 -0.22
C THR A 136 -10.04 7.02 0.04
N VAL A 137 -9.42 6.30 -0.89
CA VAL A 137 -9.09 4.88 -0.77
C VAL A 137 -7.59 4.74 -0.58
N VAL A 138 -7.19 4.03 0.47
CA VAL A 138 -5.79 3.78 0.82
C VAL A 138 -5.39 2.39 0.37
N ILE A 139 -4.35 2.31 -0.47
CA ILE A 139 -3.93 1.10 -1.16
C ILE A 139 -2.45 0.84 -0.88
N ALA A 140 -2.12 -0.33 -0.34
CA ALA A 140 -0.77 -0.76 -0.04
C ALA A 140 -0.46 -2.10 -0.74
N PRO A 141 -0.12 -2.08 -2.04
CA PRO A 141 0.13 -3.29 -2.80
C PRO A 141 1.40 -4.00 -2.32
N SER A 142 1.39 -5.32 -2.36
CA SER A 142 2.44 -6.18 -1.83
C SER A 142 3.32 -6.81 -2.91
N CYS A 143 2.93 -6.71 -4.17
CA CYS A 143 3.72 -7.19 -5.31
C CYS A 143 3.51 -6.32 -6.55
N SER A 144 4.40 -6.49 -7.53
CA SER A 144 4.42 -5.68 -8.74
C SER A 144 3.16 -5.84 -9.60
N GLY A 145 2.66 -7.07 -9.72
CA GLY A 145 1.43 -7.35 -10.48
C GLY A 145 0.20 -6.73 -9.84
N GLU A 146 0.10 -6.81 -8.51
CA GLU A 146 -0.97 -6.17 -7.74
C GLU A 146 -0.94 -4.64 -7.90
N ALA A 147 0.24 -4.03 -7.73
CA ALA A 147 0.40 -2.59 -7.88
C ALA A 147 0.01 -2.10 -9.28
N HIS A 148 0.41 -2.83 -10.33
CA HIS A 148 0.06 -2.52 -11.72
C HIS A 148 -1.47 -2.65 -11.95
N ALA A 149 -2.05 -3.78 -11.57
CA ALA A 149 -3.46 -4.04 -11.80
C ALA A 149 -4.37 -3.05 -11.06
N LEU A 150 -4.07 -2.77 -9.78
CA LEU A 150 -4.84 -1.83 -8.97
C LEU A 150 -4.68 -0.38 -9.44
N MET A 151 -3.49 0.04 -9.89
CA MET A 151 -3.29 1.37 -10.47
C MET A 151 -4.09 1.54 -11.78
N HIS A 152 -4.04 0.56 -12.68
CA HIS A 152 -4.82 0.59 -13.91
C HIS A 152 -6.32 0.63 -13.62
N ALA A 153 -6.79 -0.20 -12.68
CA ALA A 153 -8.19 -0.20 -12.23
C ALA A 153 -8.61 1.14 -11.61
N ALA A 154 -7.73 1.78 -10.81
CA ALA A 154 -7.98 3.11 -10.24
C ALA A 154 -8.20 4.17 -11.32
N ILE A 155 -7.34 4.21 -12.35
CA ILE A 155 -7.47 5.15 -13.48
C ILE A 155 -8.79 4.93 -14.23
N LYS A 156 -9.14 3.66 -14.49
CA LYS A 156 -10.38 3.30 -15.16
C LYS A 156 -11.61 3.73 -14.36
N ARG A 157 -11.65 3.40 -13.07
CA ARG A 157 -12.74 3.80 -12.16
C ARG A 157 -12.90 5.31 -12.07
N TYR A 158 -11.78 6.03 -11.97
CA TYR A 158 -11.77 7.49 -11.99
C TYR A 158 -12.45 8.05 -13.26
N ALA A 159 -12.14 7.48 -14.43
CA ALA A 159 -12.76 7.88 -15.70
C ALA A 159 -14.25 7.54 -15.75
N GLU A 160 -14.63 6.34 -15.28
CA GLU A 160 -16.03 5.87 -15.23
C GLU A 160 -16.90 6.75 -14.31
N ASP A 161 -16.39 7.12 -13.13
CA ASP A 161 -17.09 8.01 -12.19
C ASP A 161 -17.34 9.39 -12.82
N ARG A 162 -16.31 9.95 -13.45
CA ARG A 162 -16.42 11.22 -14.15
C ARG A 162 -17.46 11.16 -15.30
N GLN A 163 -17.40 10.12 -16.14
CA GLN A 163 -18.35 9.96 -17.25
C GLN A 163 -19.80 9.83 -16.76
N ALA A 164 -19.99 9.19 -15.62
CA ALA A 164 -21.28 9.00 -14.99
C ALA A 164 -21.75 10.22 -14.17
N GLY A 165 -20.94 11.29 -14.07
CA GLY A 165 -21.24 12.46 -13.26
C GLY A 165 -21.30 12.16 -11.75
N ARG A 166 -20.62 11.10 -11.29
CA ARG A 166 -20.52 10.76 -9.88
C ARG A 166 -19.35 11.50 -9.23
N ASP A 167 -19.48 11.74 -7.91
CA ASP A 167 -18.36 12.16 -7.10
C ASP A 167 -17.30 11.04 -7.10
N GLY A 168 -16.11 11.37 -7.58
CA GLY A 168 -15.01 10.43 -7.62
C GLY A 168 -14.28 10.31 -6.28
N GLU A 169 -13.46 9.28 -6.17
CA GLU A 169 -12.58 9.06 -5.02
C GLU A 169 -11.12 9.35 -5.38
N SER A 170 -10.36 9.85 -4.43
CA SER A 170 -8.90 9.88 -4.50
C SER A 170 -8.35 8.49 -4.15
N TYR A 171 -7.34 8.06 -4.89
CA TYR A 171 -6.67 6.77 -4.69
C TYR A 171 -5.23 7.01 -4.27
N VAL A 172 -4.87 6.62 -3.03
CA VAL A 172 -3.52 6.84 -2.49
C VAL A 172 -2.79 5.52 -2.40
N PHE A 173 -1.79 5.35 -3.26
CA PHE A 173 -0.91 4.18 -3.30
C PHE A 173 0.31 4.41 -2.44
N PHE A 174 0.48 3.59 -1.42
CA PHE A 174 1.67 3.54 -0.60
C PHE A 174 2.57 2.40 -1.05
N VAL A 175 3.76 2.73 -1.51
CA VAL A 175 4.71 1.76 -2.06
C VAL A 175 6.07 1.87 -1.38
N GLY A 176 6.75 0.75 -1.19
CA GLY A 176 8.11 0.73 -0.64
C GLY A 176 9.16 1.15 -1.67
N ARG A 177 10.41 1.23 -1.21
CA ARG A 177 11.58 1.54 -2.03
C ARG A 177 12.24 0.30 -2.61
N GLU A 178 12.22 -0.81 -1.85
CA GLU A 178 12.89 -2.06 -2.22
C GLU A 178 12.13 -2.84 -3.28
N ASN A 179 12.77 -3.84 -3.85
CA ASN A 179 12.16 -4.64 -4.91
C ASN A 179 11.04 -5.52 -4.34
N TYR A 180 9.89 -5.47 -5.00
CA TYR A 180 8.78 -6.38 -4.76
C TYR A 180 8.88 -7.64 -5.62
N PRO A 181 8.30 -8.78 -5.20
CA PRO A 181 8.06 -9.90 -6.09
C PRO A 181 7.11 -9.48 -7.23
N ILE A 182 7.14 -10.21 -8.33
CA ILE A 182 6.22 -9.95 -9.45
C ILE A 182 4.81 -10.37 -9.05
N HIS A 183 4.66 -11.59 -8.54
CA HIS A 183 3.42 -12.18 -8.05
C HIS A 183 3.73 -13.07 -6.84
N TRP A 184 2.73 -13.27 -5.98
CA TRP A 184 2.79 -14.26 -4.91
C TRP A 184 2.27 -15.62 -5.36
N ILE A 185 1.35 -15.64 -6.33
CA ILE A 185 0.74 -16.83 -6.91
C ILE A 185 0.79 -16.68 -8.43
N ASP A 186 1.21 -17.71 -9.13
CA ASP A 186 1.22 -17.73 -10.58
C ASP A 186 -0.20 -17.60 -11.15
N GLY A 187 -0.36 -16.74 -12.15
CA GLY A 187 -1.65 -16.46 -12.76
C GLY A 187 -2.64 -15.67 -11.90
N ALA A 188 -2.18 -15.08 -10.80
CA ALA A 188 -3.02 -14.28 -9.91
C ALA A 188 -3.71 -13.13 -10.64
N THR A 189 -4.94 -12.88 -10.28
CA THR A 189 -5.70 -11.68 -10.65
C THR A 189 -5.92 -10.82 -9.40
N TYR A 190 -6.06 -9.52 -9.59
CA TYR A 190 -6.19 -8.56 -8.48
C TYR A 190 -7.47 -7.72 -8.67
N PRO A 191 -8.65 -8.30 -8.37
CA PRO A 191 -9.91 -7.57 -8.49
C PRO A 191 -9.94 -6.38 -7.52
N TRP A 192 -10.53 -5.29 -7.94
CA TRP A 192 -10.67 -4.10 -7.10
C TRP A 192 -11.45 -4.38 -5.82
N GLY A 193 -10.95 -3.89 -4.71
CA GLY A 193 -11.58 -4.04 -3.39
C GLY A 193 -11.40 -5.41 -2.75
N ARG A 194 -10.56 -6.30 -3.31
CA ARG A 194 -10.39 -7.67 -2.81
C ARG A 194 -9.01 -7.89 -2.21
N SER A 195 -9.00 -8.65 -1.13
CA SER A 195 -7.82 -9.25 -0.55
C SER A 195 -7.45 -10.54 -1.28
N GLN A 196 -6.19 -10.96 -1.21
CA GLN A 196 -5.73 -12.19 -1.84
C GLN A 196 -5.30 -13.23 -0.80
N VAL A 197 -5.88 -14.41 -0.85
CA VAL A 197 -5.42 -15.56 -0.07
C VAL A 197 -4.21 -16.16 -0.76
N ILE A 198 -3.03 -15.99 -0.16
CA ILE A 198 -1.74 -16.49 -0.68
C ILE A 198 -1.56 -17.96 -0.31
N ARG A 199 -2.01 -18.33 0.87
CA ARG A 199 -1.94 -19.68 1.41
C ARG A 199 -3.18 -19.98 2.21
N GLU A 200 -3.76 -21.15 2.04
CA GLU A 200 -4.87 -21.62 2.85
C GLU A 200 -4.37 -22.39 4.08
N GLY A 201 -5.07 -22.21 5.20
CA GLY A 201 -4.82 -22.88 6.46
C GLY A 201 -6.06 -22.90 7.35
N ALA A 202 -5.92 -23.32 8.61
CA ALA A 202 -7.07 -23.46 9.51
C ALA A 202 -6.79 -23.04 10.96
N ASP A 203 -5.53 -22.91 11.38
CA ASP A 203 -5.20 -22.74 12.79
C ASP A 203 -5.07 -21.27 13.19
N VAL A 204 -4.54 -20.42 12.29
CA VAL A 204 -4.31 -18.98 12.49
C VAL A 204 -4.34 -18.27 11.16
N VAL A 205 -4.77 -17.00 11.15
CA VAL A 205 -4.72 -16.13 9.97
C VAL A 205 -3.57 -15.13 10.13
N LEU A 206 -2.68 -15.09 9.14
CA LEU A 206 -1.60 -14.11 9.02
C LEU A 206 -1.98 -13.09 7.95
N VAL A 207 -2.11 -11.82 8.32
CA VAL A 207 -2.49 -10.75 7.39
C VAL A 207 -1.35 -9.74 7.26
N GLY A 208 -0.96 -9.44 6.04
CA GLY A 208 0.03 -8.41 5.76
C GLY A 208 -0.38 -7.50 4.62
N CYS A 209 0.27 -6.36 4.49
CA CYS A 209 0.14 -5.45 3.37
C CYS A 209 1.50 -4.85 3.00
N GLY A 210 1.60 -4.32 1.78
CA GLY A 210 2.82 -3.66 1.34
C GLY A 210 4.08 -4.54 1.46
N PRO A 211 5.22 -3.93 1.85
CA PRO A 211 6.52 -4.65 1.90
C PRO A 211 6.53 -5.84 2.85
N LEU A 212 5.78 -5.77 3.97
CA LEU A 212 5.85 -6.78 5.01
C LEU A 212 4.98 -8.02 4.76
N LEU A 213 4.20 -8.08 3.67
CA LEU A 213 3.55 -9.34 3.31
C LEU A 213 4.58 -10.49 3.12
N SER A 214 5.79 -10.17 2.66
CA SER A 214 6.88 -11.15 2.56
C SER A 214 7.18 -11.85 3.88
N LYS A 215 7.08 -11.13 5.00
CA LYS A 215 7.29 -11.70 6.35
C LYS A 215 6.13 -12.60 6.77
N ALA A 216 4.90 -12.26 6.40
CA ALA A 216 3.73 -13.12 6.65
C ALA A 216 3.82 -14.43 5.86
N VAL A 217 4.27 -14.40 4.60
CA VAL A 217 4.49 -15.61 3.79
C VAL A 217 5.56 -16.50 4.42
N GLN A 218 6.71 -15.94 4.78
CA GLN A 218 7.78 -16.67 5.44
C GLN A 218 7.36 -17.21 6.82
N ALA A 219 6.58 -16.45 7.59
CA ALA A 219 6.04 -16.91 8.86
C ALA A 219 5.10 -18.12 8.69
N GLY A 220 4.29 -18.12 7.63
CA GLY A 220 3.47 -19.29 7.27
C GLY A 220 4.28 -20.54 6.94
N GLU A 221 5.46 -20.38 6.33
CA GLU A 221 6.41 -21.47 6.09
C GLU A 221 7.00 -22.00 7.39
N LEU A 222 7.48 -21.11 8.27
CA LEU A 222 8.03 -21.47 9.59
C LEU A 222 7.00 -22.18 10.48
N LEU A 223 5.73 -21.75 10.42
CA LEU A 223 4.65 -22.42 11.15
C LEU A 223 4.33 -23.81 10.61
N ALA A 224 4.38 -23.98 9.28
CA ALA A 224 4.17 -25.28 8.66
C ALA A 224 5.23 -26.32 9.05
N GLU A 225 6.49 -25.90 9.19
CA GLU A 225 7.58 -26.76 9.70
C GLU A 225 7.28 -27.27 11.14
N LYS A 226 6.47 -26.54 11.90
CA LYS A 226 6.01 -26.90 13.24
C LYS A 226 4.64 -27.61 13.25
N GLY A 227 4.08 -27.92 12.09
CA GLY A 227 2.78 -28.59 11.95
C GLY A 227 1.58 -27.65 12.13
N VAL A 228 1.76 -26.34 12.11
CA VAL A 228 0.70 -25.35 12.22
C VAL A 228 0.24 -24.91 10.81
N SER A 229 -1.06 -25.00 10.56
CA SER A 229 -1.70 -24.67 9.29
C SER A 229 -2.15 -23.21 9.28
N ALA A 230 -1.30 -22.29 8.81
CA ALA A 230 -1.61 -20.86 8.76
C ALA A 230 -2.21 -20.45 7.41
N THR A 231 -3.30 -19.66 7.44
CA THR A 231 -3.78 -18.90 6.29
C THR A 231 -2.94 -17.63 6.15
N VAL A 232 -2.50 -17.28 4.93
CA VAL A 232 -1.77 -16.03 4.66
C VAL A 232 -2.57 -15.19 3.69
N ILE A 233 -2.85 -13.94 4.06
CA ILE A 233 -3.69 -13.03 3.28
C ILE A 233 -2.95 -11.70 3.02
N SER A 234 -2.92 -11.27 1.75
CA SER A 234 -2.60 -9.90 1.35
C SER A 234 -3.84 -9.03 1.48
N ASN A 235 -3.76 -7.94 2.27
CA ASN A 235 -4.84 -6.97 2.43
C ASN A 235 -4.41 -5.59 1.88
N PRO A 236 -4.52 -5.35 0.57
CA PRO A 236 -4.06 -4.10 -0.03
C PRO A 236 -4.96 -2.90 0.25
N PHE A 237 -6.25 -3.08 0.53
CA PHE A 237 -7.21 -2.01 0.78
C PHE A 237 -7.32 -1.73 2.28
N VAL A 238 -6.48 -0.82 2.78
CA VAL A 238 -6.29 -0.64 4.23
C VAL A 238 -7.52 -0.05 4.92
N ASN A 239 -8.13 0.99 4.36
CA ASN A 239 -9.32 1.65 4.92
C ASN A 239 -10.65 1.17 4.33
N ARG A 240 -10.61 0.15 3.49
CA ARG A 240 -11.77 -0.53 2.87
C ARG A 240 -11.55 -2.04 2.98
N VAL A 241 -11.56 -2.54 4.22
CA VAL A 241 -11.24 -3.94 4.51
C VAL A 241 -12.20 -4.89 3.80
N ASP A 242 -11.65 -5.85 3.06
CA ASP A 242 -12.42 -6.90 2.38
C ASP A 242 -12.84 -8.02 3.34
N LEU A 243 -13.89 -7.75 4.10
CA LEU A 243 -14.45 -8.70 5.06
C LEU A 243 -15.02 -9.95 4.38
N GLU A 244 -15.49 -9.83 3.14
CA GLU A 244 -16.03 -10.99 2.38
C GLU A 244 -14.95 -12.06 2.17
N THR A 245 -13.72 -11.66 1.86
CA THR A 245 -12.60 -12.59 1.73
C THR A 245 -12.02 -12.99 3.08
N ILE A 246 -11.88 -12.07 4.04
CA ILE A 246 -11.12 -12.31 5.27
C ILE A 246 -11.92 -13.05 6.32
N THR A 247 -13.20 -12.70 6.54
CA THR A 247 -14.02 -13.25 7.64
C THR A 247 -14.11 -14.77 7.65
N PRO A 248 -14.34 -15.47 6.52
CA PRO A 248 -14.43 -16.95 6.54
C PRO A 248 -13.15 -17.62 7.06
N TRP A 249 -11.99 -17.04 6.80
CA TRP A 249 -10.71 -17.57 7.30
C TRP A 249 -10.51 -17.27 8.78
N VAL A 250 -10.93 -16.11 9.24
CA VAL A 250 -10.90 -15.74 10.66
C VAL A 250 -11.79 -16.68 11.47
N GLU A 251 -13.01 -16.95 11.01
CA GLU A 251 -13.92 -17.90 11.65
C GLU A 251 -13.36 -19.34 11.66
N LYS A 252 -12.81 -19.78 10.53
CA LYS A 252 -12.16 -21.11 10.42
C LYS A 252 -11.00 -21.26 11.39
N ALA A 253 -10.22 -20.19 11.59
CA ALA A 253 -9.12 -20.12 12.55
C ALA A 253 -9.57 -19.82 14.00
N GLN A 254 -10.87 -19.92 14.32
CA GLN A 254 -11.44 -19.66 15.63
C GLN A 254 -11.13 -18.25 16.16
N GLY A 255 -11.02 -17.29 15.25
CA GLY A 255 -10.76 -15.89 15.57
C GLY A 255 -9.29 -15.52 15.75
N ARG A 256 -8.34 -16.44 15.56
CA ARG A 256 -6.91 -16.16 15.76
C ARG A 256 -6.30 -15.42 14.56
N VAL A 257 -5.86 -14.19 14.77
CA VAL A 257 -5.31 -13.34 13.72
C VAL A 257 -4.00 -12.70 14.17
N VAL A 258 -3.00 -12.75 13.33
CA VAL A 258 -1.76 -11.95 13.49
C VAL A 258 -1.60 -11.05 12.27
N THR A 259 -1.40 -9.75 12.50
CA THR A 259 -1.13 -8.79 11.42
C THR A 259 0.29 -8.30 11.46
N ILE A 260 0.85 -7.92 10.30
CA ILE A 260 2.16 -7.31 10.19
C ILE A 260 2.14 -6.13 9.21
N GLU A 261 2.72 -5.00 9.62
CA GLU A 261 2.70 -3.75 8.86
C GLU A 261 3.93 -2.88 9.14
N ASP A 262 4.42 -2.19 8.11
CA ASP A 262 5.51 -1.21 8.22
C ASP A 262 4.96 0.16 8.61
N HIS A 263 4.28 0.22 9.74
CA HIS A 263 3.53 1.37 10.24
C HIS A 263 3.45 1.31 11.78
N GLN A 264 3.07 2.40 12.43
CA GLN A 264 2.73 2.37 13.85
C GLN A 264 1.55 1.41 14.08
N VAL A 265 1.58 0.65 15.18
CA VAL A 265 0.45 -0.23 15.54
C VAL A 265 -0.85 0.57 15.78
N VAL A 266 -0.72 1.82 16.21
CA VAL A 266 -1.86 2.71 16.43
C VAL A 266 -2.41 3.20 15.09
N CYS A 267 -3.71 2.94 14.86
CA CYS A 267 -4.44 3.30 13.63
C CYS A 267 -3.85 2.74 12.32
N GLY A 268 -3.03 1.71 12.40
CA GLY A 268 -2.49 0.99 11.26
C GLY A 268 -3.48 0.00 10.65
N MET A 269 -3.02 -0.84 9.73
CA MET A 269 -3.84 -1.84 9.04
C MET A 269 -4.44 -2.85 10.00
N GLY A 270 -3.67 -3.35 10.97
CA GLY A 270 -4.16 -4.30 11.97
C GLY A 270 -5.27 -3.72 12.84
N ALA A 271 -5.17 -2.45 13.25
CA ALA A 271 -6.20 -1.75 14.02
C ALA A 271 -7.48 -1.56 13.19
N GLN A 272 -7.37 -1.20 11.91
CA GLN A 272 -8.52 -1.02 11.02
C GLN A 272 -9.20 -2.36 10.71
N LEU A 273 -8.44 -3.43 10.51
CA LEU A 273 -8.97 -4.79 10.35
C LEU A 273 -9.73 -5.25 11.59
N SER A 274 -9.14 -5.06 12.79
CA SER A 274 -9.79 -5.43 14.06
C SER A 274 -11.09 -4.66 14.26
N HIS A 275 -11.10 -3.35 13.97
CA HIS A 275 -12.31 -2.54 14.01
C HIS A 275 -13.39 -3.07 13.06
N ALA A 276 -13.04 -3.34 11.80
CA ALA A 276 -13.98 -3.84 10.80
C ALA A 276 -14.57 -5.21 11.17
N LEU A 277 -13.75 -6.13 11.69
CA LEU A 277 -14.23 -7.43 12.22
C LEU A 277 -15.15 -7.25 13.43
N SER A 278 -14.84 -6.31 14.33
CA SER A 278 -15.69 -6.00 15.50
C SER A 278 -17.03 -5.42 15.09
N ASP A 279 -17.05 -4.48 14.15
CA ASP A 279 -18.25 -3.83 13.65
C ASP A 279 -19.20 -4.84 12.98
N GLN A 280 -18.64 -5.83 12.28
CA GLN A 280 -19.39 -6.94 11.71
C GLN A 280 -19.88 -7.96 12.76
N GLY A 281 -19.37 -7.91 13.99
CA GLY A 281 -19.68 -8.88 15.05
C GLY A 281 -18.88 -10.18 14.97
N THR A 282 -17.82 -10.25 14.20
CA THR A 282 -16.95 -11.43 14.08
C THR A 282 -16.09 -11.58 15.33
N ARG A 283 -16.20 -12.72 16.01
CA ARG A 283 -15.36 -13.02 17.18
C ARG A 283 -13.90 -13.20 16.72
N HIS A 284 -12.99 -12.41 17.32
CA HIS A 284 -11.57 -12.48 16.97
C HIS A 284 -10.66 -12.01 18.09
N GLN A 285 -9.40 -12.42 17.99
CA GLN A 285 -8.27 -11.90 18.76
C GLN A 285 -7.16 -11.54 17.78
N VAL A 286 -6.80 -10.26 17.70
CA VAL A 286 -5.76 -9.77 16.81
C VAL A 286 -4.50 -9.44 17.61
N THR A 287 -3.36 -9.99 17.17
CA THR A 287 -2.02 -9.54 17.59
C THR A 287 -1.40 -8.79 16.42
N THR A 288 -1.07 -7.51 16.61
CA THR A 288 -0.49 -6.66 15.57
C THR A 288 1.01 -6.49 15.77
N LEU A 289 1.80 -6.83 14.76
CA LEU A 289 3.21 -6.49 14.65
C LEU A 289 3.33 -5.22 13.81
N GLY A 290 3.92 -4.20 14.40
CA GLY A 290 4.15 -2.89 13.80
C GLY A 290 5.08 -2.08 14.69
N ILE A 291 5.27 -0.81 14.37
CA ILE A 291 6.14 0.08 15.14
C ILE A 291 5.43 0.47 16.43
N GLY A 292 6.03 0.18 17.57
CA GLY A 292 5.43 0.35 18.92
C GLY A 292 5.66 1.74 19.52
N GLY A 293 5.25 2.83 18.86
CA GLY A 293 5.30 4.20 19.40
C GLY A 293 6.67 4.89 19.28
N GLY A 294 7.64 4.29 18.62
CA GLY A 294 8.96 4.87 18.38
C GLY A 294 9.09 5.55 17.03
N PHE A 295 10.12 6.35 16.86
CA PHE A 295 10.60 6.79 15.55
C PHE A 295 11.54 5.75 14.92
N GLY A 296 11.72 5.83 13.62
CA GLY A 296 12.75 5.08 12.93
C GLY A 296 14.16 5.60 13.21
N GLN A 297 15.14 4.97 12.59
CA GLN A 297 16.55 5.33 12.69
C GLN A 297 17.23 5.13 11.33
N SER A 298 18.40 5.73 11.15
CA SER A 298 19.21 5.45 9.97
C SER A 298 19.77 4.03 10.03
N ALA A 299 19.67 3.32 8.92
CA ALA A 299 20.24 1.98 8.75
C ALA A 299 20.67 1.78 7.28
N TYR A 300 21.46 0.76 7.04
CA TYR A 300 21.93 0.44 5.69
C TYR A 300 20.83 -0.14 4.81
N MET A 301 19.93 -0.93 5.43
CA MET A 301 18.78 -1.58 4.76
C MET A 301 17.59 -1.60 5.72
N ALA A 302 16.39 -1.66 5.16
CA ALA A 302 15.15 -1.77 5.93
C ALA A 302 15.13 -3.02 6.83
N GLU A 303 15.74 -4.13 6.40
CA GLU A 303 15.79 -5.38 7.16
C GLU A 303 16.39 -5.20 8.56
N HIS A 304 17.46 -4.39 8.71
CA HIS A 304 18.06 -4.10 10.02
C HIS A 304 17.08 -3.38 10.97
N LEU A 305 16.18 -2.56 10.42
CA LEU A 305 15.15 -1.91 11.22
C LEU A 305 14.00 -2.87 11.53
N TYR A 306 13.63 -3.73 10.59
CA TYR A 306 12.62 -4.76 10.85
C TYR A 306 13.09 -5.72 11.97
N GLU A 307 14.34 -6.18 11.95
CA GLU A 307 14.92 -6.99 13.03
C GLU A 307 14.90 -6.24 14.38
N ARG A 308 15.32 -4.97 14.38
CA ARG A 308 15.37 -4.15 15.58
C ARG A 308 14.01 -3.90 16.20
N HIS A 309 12.96 -3.80 15.38
CA HIS A 309 11.59 -3.49 15.81
C HIS A 309 10.69 -4.71 15.95
N GLY A 310 11.22 -5.93 15.81
CA GLY A 310 10.44 -7.16 15.94
C GLY A 310 9.42 -7.38 14.81
N LEU A 311 9.81 -7.00 13.59
CA LEU A 311 8.99 -7.12 12.38
C LEU A 311 9.53 -8.21 11.44
N THR A 312 10.02 -9.31 12.00
CA THR A 312 10.54 -10.44 11.24
C THR A 312 9.49 -11.55 11.07
N ALA A 313 9.75 -12.45 10.13
CA ALA A 313 8.94 -13.66 9.97
C ALA A 313 8.90 -14.52 11.24
N LYS A 314 10.03 -14.59 11.96
CA LYS A 314 10.12 -15.32 13.22
C LYS A 314 9.23 -14.68 14.29
N ASP A 315 9.26 -13.35 14.44
CA ASP A 315 8.42 -12.65 15.43
C ASP A 315 6.94 -12.88 15.14
N MET A 316 6.55 -12.89 13.86
CA MET A 316 5.17 -13.17 13.46
C MET A 316 4.78 -14.63 13.74
N ALA A 317 5.64 -15.59 13.45
CA ALA A 317 5.40 -16.99 13.77
C ALA A 317 5.32 -17.23 15.29
N ASP A 318 6.17 -16.58 16.07
CA ASP A 318 6.14 -16.69 17.54
C ASP A 318 4.87 -16.03 18.12
N ALA A 319 4.38 -14.93 17.55
CA ALA A 319 3.11 -14.31 17.92
C ALA A 319 1.92 -15.23 17.58
N ALA A 320 1.94 -15.90 16.43
CA ALA A 320 0.94 -16.86 16.05
C ALA A 320 0.90 -18.07 17.00
N GLN A 321 2.09 -18.59 17.37
CA GLN A 321 2.19 -19.70 18.33
C GLN A 321 1.54 -19.36 19.67
N LYS A 322 1.77 -18.16 20.20
CA LYS A 322 1.16 -17.69 21.46
C LYS A 322 -0.38 -17.60 21.43
N LEU A 323 -0.98 -17.46 20.26
CA LEU A 323 -2.44 -17.49 20.11
C LEU A 323 -3.00 -18.92 20.07
N LEU A 324 -2.14 -19.90 19.82
CA LEU A 324 -2.51 -21.33 19.75
C LEU A 324 -2.36 -22.03 21.10
N ASP A 325 -1.44 -21.55 21.94
CA ASP A 325 -1.23 -22.04 23.32
C ASP A 325 -2.37 -21.60 24.25
#